data_00600a7f1ba8f80e8fca50f0d0db3686
#
_entry.id   00600a7f1ba8f80e8fca50f0d0db3686
#
_cell.length_a   1.000
_cell.length_b   1.000
_cell.length_c   1.000
_cell.angle_alpha   90.00
_cell.angle_beta   90.00
_cell.angle_gamma   90.00
#
_symmetry.space_group_name_H-M   'P 1'
#
loop_
_entity.id
_entity.type
_entity.pdbx_description
1 polymer ?
#
loop_
_entity_poly.entity_id
_entity_poly.type
_entity_poly.pdbx_seq_one_letter_code
_entity_poly.pdbx_strand_id
1 'polypeptide(L)'
;GDGVHQRPCAIALLGNRKVRIPDHPGIDIAASLMADHAANLLQKAWLKGEALTAEDRAEVAIAVFEAKVIAHRTSLFTTQEIFDVVGARGTHADLGFDRFWRNARTHTLHDPLDYKLQVLGQWAVYEQAPSGANYN
;
A
#
# COMPACT_ATOMS: atom_id res chain seq x y z
N GLY A 1 -18.84 25.45 11.46
CA GLY A 1 -19.26 24.46 10.47
C GLY A 1 -18.01 23.81 9.93
N ASP A 2 -17.66 22.64 10.51
CA ASP A 2 -16.39 21.92 10.22
C ASP A 2 -16.54 21.20 8.89
N GLY A 3 -15.91 21.76 7.86
CA GLY A 3 -15.80 21.12 6.56
C GLY A 3 -14.87 19.89 6.68
N VAL A 4 -15.45 18.72 6.84
CA VAL A 4 -14.76 17.46 6.64
C VAL A 4 -14.32 17.43 5.18
N HIS A 5 -13.03 17.66 4.95
CA HIS A 5 -12.41 17.46 3.65
C HIS A 5 -12.48 15.97 3.32
N GLN A 6 -13.55 15.54 2.67
CA GLN A 6 -13.61 14.24 2.01
C GLN A 6 -12.54 14.21 0.91
N ARG A 7 -11.39 13.62 1.21
CA ARG A 7 -10.45 13.23 0.16
C ARG A 7 -11.13 12.16 -0.69
N PRO A 8 -11.15 12.32 -2.01
CA PRO A 8 -11.88 11.38 -2.86
C PRO A 8 -11.19 10.02 -2.89
N CYS A 9 -11.98 8.95 -2.74
CA CYS A 9 -11.64 7.59 -3.14
C CYS A 9 -11.00 7.58 -4.54
N ALA A 10 -10.14 6.60 -4.84
CA ALA A 10 -9.42 6.48 -6.11
C ALA A 10 -10.26 6.98 -7.29
N ILE A 11 -9.96 8.18 -7.77
CA ILE A 11 -10.65 8.79 -8.88
C ILE A 11 -9.76 8.65 -10.09
N ALA A 12 -10.11 7.73 -10.97
CA ALA A 12 -9.54 7.74 -12.31
C ALA A 12 -10.16 8.93 -13.08
N LEU A 13 -9.31 9.86 -13.48
CA LEU A 13 -9.72 10.96 -14.37
C LEU A 13 -9.70 10.45 -15.82
N LEU A 14 -10.86 10.11 -16.34
CA LEU A 14 -11.09 9.87 -17.77
C LEU A 14 -11.72 11.12 -18.37
N GLY A 15 -10.88 12.00 -18.89
CA GLY A 15 -11.34 13.31 -19.34
C GLY A 15 -11.89 14.13 -18.15
N ASN A 16 -13.02 14.82 -18.34
CA ASN A 16 -13.68 15.59 -17.29
C ASN A 16 -14.63 14.78 -16.39
N ARG A 17 -14.67 13.46 -16.49
CA ARG A 17 -15.53 12.59 -15.66
C ARG A 17 -14.73 11.99 -14.50
N LYS A 18 -15.25 12.23 -13.29
CA LYS A 18 -14.82 11.53 -12.08
C LYS A 18 -15.52 10.17 -12.05
N VAL A 19 -14.75 9.10 -12.12
CA VAL A 19 -15.29 7.75 -12.03
C VAL A 19 -14.89 7.16 -10.68
N ARG A 20 -15.86 6.69 -9.93
CA ARG A 20 -15.68 6.01 -8.66
C ARG A 20 -15.62 4.51 -8.92
N ILE A 21 -14.61 3.83 -8.38
CA ILE A 21 -14.55 2.37 -8.36
C ILE A 21 -15.51 1.88 -7.27
N PRO A 22 -16.61 1.18 -7.61
CA PRO A 22 -17.76 1.03 -6.71
C PRO A 22 -17.55 0.07 -5.53
N ASP A 23 -16.77 -1.00 -5.69
CA ASP A 23 -16.89 -2.18 -4.83
C ASP A 23 -15.98 -2.21 -3.58
N HIS A 24 -15.02 -1.29 -3.46
CA HIS A 24 -14.19 -1.15 -2.26
C HIS A 24 -13.94 0.31 -1.89
N PRO A 25 -14.98 1.06 -1.47
CA PRO A 25 -14.81 2.43 -1.03
C PRO A 25 -13.93 2.44 0.22
N GLY A 26 -12.75 3.06 0.12
CA GLY A 26 -11.88 3.28 1.27
C GLY A 26 -10.63 2.40 1.35
N ILE A 27 -10.40 1.45 0.44
CA ILE A 27 -9.17 0.65 0.47
C ILE A 27 -7.92 1.51 0.17
N ASP A 28 -8.04 2.49 -0.70
CA ASP A 28 -7.03 3.50 -1.01
C ASP A 28 -6.79 4.44 0.18
N ILE A 29 -7.86 4.83 0.88
CA ILE A 29 -7.77 5.62 2.10
C ILE A 29 -7.06 4.82 3.19
N ALA A 30 -7.44 3.56 3.39
CA ALA A 30 -6.80 2.69 4.35
C ALA A 30 -5.31 2.50 4.05
N ALA A 31 -4.94 2.26 2.78
CA ALA A 31 -3.55 2.15 2.36
C ALA A 31 -2.76 3.44 2.64
N SER A 32 -3.35 4.60 2.37
CA SER A 32 -2.72 5.89 2.64
C SER A 32 -2.53 6.14 4.13
N LEU A 33 -3.55 5.87 4.95
CA LEU A 33 -3.47 6.03 6.41
C LEU A 33 -2.42 5.10 7.02
N MET A 34 -2.29 3.86 6.54
CA MET A 34 -1.26 2.94 7.01
C MET A 34 0.14 3.37 6.58
N ALA A 35 0.30 3.92 5.37
CA ALA A 35 1.56 4.49 4.92
C ALA A 35 1.97 5.71 5.77
N ASP A 36 1.02 6.61 6.07
CA ASP A 36 1.24 7.76 6.94
C ASP A 36 1.61 7.32 8.37
N HIS A 37 0.95 6.28 8.89
CA HIS A 37 1.27 5.70 10.19
C HIS A 37 2.70 5.15 10.23
N ALA A 38 3.09 4.35 9.25
CA ALA A 38 4.43 3.79 9.14
C ALA A 38 5.50 4.89 9.00
N ALA A 39 5.23 5.93 8.19
CA ALA A 39 6.12 7.07 8.04
C ALA A 39 6.31 7.85 9.35
N ASN A 40 5.24 8.05 10.11
CA ASN A 40 5.30 8.72 11.41
C ASN A 40 6.10 7.92 12.44
N LEU A 41 5.96 6.59 12.48
CA LEU A 41 6.77 5.73 13.34
C LEU A 41 8.25 5.76 12.94
N LEU A 42 8.53 5.67 11.64
CA LEU A 42 9.88 5.76 11.10
C LEU A 42 10.53 7.11 11.48
N GLN A 43 9.80 8.22 11.34
CA GLN A 43 10.31 9.55 11.71
C GLN A 43 10.62 9.65 13.21
N LYS A 44 9.73 9.11 14.06
CA LYS A 44 9.98 9.06 15.52
C LYS A 44 11.20 8.23 15.86
N ALA A 45 11.35 7.06 15.23
CA ALA A 45 12.50 6.19 15.41
C ALA A 45 13.80 6.87 14.95
N TRP A 46 13.78 7.54 13.81
CA TRP A 46 14.91 8.31 13.28
C TRP A 46 15.39 9.38 14.25
N LEU A 47 14.46 10.11 14.88
CA LEU A 47 14.78 11.18 15.83
C LEU A 47 15.42 10.68 17.15
N LYS A 48 15.32 9.38 17.45
CA LYS A 48 16.00 8.79 18.61
C LYS A 48 17.52 8.64 18.43
N GLY A 49 18.00 8.65 17.18
CA GLY A 49 19.42 8.52 16.88
C GLY A 49 20.06 7.30 17.55
N GLU A 50 21.10 7.53 18.37
CA GLU A 50 21.81 6.46 19.09
C GLU A 50 20.98 5.77 20.19
N ALA A 51 19.89 6.40 20.63
CA ALA A 51 18.96 5.81 21.62
C ALA A 51 17.93 4.85 21.01
N LEU A 52 18.01 4.59 19.69
CA LEU A 52 17.13 3.67 18.98
C LEU A 52 17.30 2.23 19.49
N THR A 53 16.20 1.63 19.96
CA THR A 53 16.21 0.25 20.47
C THR A 53 15.85 -0.77 19.38
N ALA A 54 16.03 -2.06 19.69
CA ALA A 54 15.61 -3.16 18.82
C ALA A 54 14.07 -3.22 18.71
N GLU A 55 13.38 -2.92 19.79
CA GLU A 55 11.92 -2.86 19.86
C GLU A 55 11.37 -1.75 18.97
N ASP A 56 11.97 -0.56 19.01
CA ASP A 56 11.61 0.54 18.12
C ASP A 56 11.73 0.15 16.64
N ARG A 57 12.80 -0.54 16.28
CA ARG A 57 13.00 -1.03 14.92
C ARG A 57 11.97 -2.08 14.52
N ALA A 58 11.62 -2.97 15.45
CA ALA A 58 10.62 -4.00 15.21
C ALA A 58 9.24 -3.36 14.96
N GLU A 59 8.83 -2.40 15.79
CA GLU A 59 7.58 -1.66 15.62
C GLU A 59 7.49 -0.97 14.25
N VAL A 60 8.54 -0.26 13.86
CA VAL A 60 8.61 0.37 12.54
C VAL A 60 8.53 -0.65 11.40
N ALA A 61 9.27 -1.77 11.51
CA ALA A 61 9.27 -2.80 10.48
C ALA A 61 7.89 -3.43 10.30
N ILE A 62 7.18 -3.73 11.38
CA ILE A 62 5.81 -4.24 11.34
C ILE A 62 4.87 -3.26 10.65
N ALA A 63 4.87 -1.99 11.06
CA ALA A 63 4.02 -0.98 10.43
C ALA A 63 4.31 -0.79 8.93
N VAL A 64 5.58 -0.83 8.53
CA VAL A 64 5.99 -0.78 7.12
C VAL A 64 5.50 -2.00 6.35
N PHE A 65 5.59 -3.21 6.93
CA PHE A 65 5.12 -4.43 6.28
C PHE A 65 3.58 -4.44 6.13
N GLU A 66 2.85 -3.99 7.13
CA GLU A 66 1.39 -3.84 7.06
C GLU A 66 0.99 -2.85 5.95
N ALA A 67 1.62 -1.66 5.92
CA ALA A 67 1.39 -0.66 4.88
C ALA A 67 1.73 -1.22 3.49
N LYS A 68 2.83 -1.97 3.36
CA LYS A 68 3.23 -2.61 2.10
C LYS A 68 2.20 -3.64 1.63
N VAL A 69 1.70 -4.50 2.52
CA VAL A 69 0.71 -5.53 2.17
C VAL A 69 -0.56 -4.89 1.61
N ILE A 70 -1.09 -3.88 2.28
CA ILE A 70 -2.32 -3.22 1.83
C ILE A 70 -2.08 -2.42 0.54
N ALA A 71 -0.96 -1.70 0.43
CA ALA A 71 -0.63 -0.93 -0.76
C ALA A 71 -0.49 -1.81 -2.01
N HIS A 72 0.16 -2.98 -1.90
CA HIS A 72 0.28 -3.94 -3.00
C HIS A 72 -1.08 -4.48 -3.44
N ARG A 73 -1.92 -4.90 -2.50
CA ARG A 73 -3.26 -5.40 -2.80
C ARG A 73 -4.12 -4.32 -3.46
N THR A 74 -4.08 -3.11 -2.91
CA THR A 74 -4.80 -1.95 -3.45
C THR A 74 -4.33 -1.60 -4.85
N SER A 75 -3.01 -1.56 -5.10
CA SER A 75 -2.48 -1.21 -6.42
C SER A 75 -2.85 -2.23 -7.49
N LEU A 76 -2.75 -3.53 -7.21
CA LEU A 76 -3.16 -4.59 -8.14
C LEU A 76 -4.67 -4.52 -8.41
N PHE A 77 -5.47 -4.38 -7.37
CA PHE A 77 -6.93 -4.24 -7.47
C PHE A 77 -7.29 -3.01 -8.34
N THR A 78 -6.81 -1.82 -7.99
CA THR A 78 -7.14 -0.59 -8.70
C THR A 78 -6.72 -0.63 -10.17
N THR A 79 -5.53 -1.18 -10.46
CA THR A 79 -5.01 -1.26 -11.83
C THR A 79 -5.71 -2.32 -12.68
N GLN A 80 -6.43 -3.26 -12.07
CA GLN A 80 -7.29 -4.21 -12.73
C GLN A 80 -8.69 -3.61 -12.95
N GLU A 81 -9.32 -3.09 -11.91
CA GLU A 81 -10.67 -2.55 -11.94
C GLU A 81 -10.81 -1.29 -12.82
N ILE A 82 -9.71 -0.62 -13.15
CA ILE A 82 -9.75 0.51 -14.08
C ILE A 82 -10.34 0.13 -15.44
N PHE A 83 -10.18 -1.14 -15.88
CA PHE A 83 -10.72 -1.61 -17.14
C PHE A 83 -12.24 -1.74 -17.12
N ASP A 84 -12.86 -2.01 -15.98
CA ASP A 84 -14.32 -2.03 -15.84
C ASP A 84 -14.91 -0.63 -16.01
N VAL A 85 -14.13 0.39 -15.62
CA VAL A 85 -14.52 1.80 -15.73
C VAL A 85 -14.32 2.34 -17.14
N VAL A 86 -13.17 2.05 -17.78
CA VAL A 86 -12.85 2.53 -19.12
C VAL A 86 -13.45 1.67 -20.22
N GLY A 87 -13.87 0.46 -19.88
CA GLY A 87 -14.42 -0.52 -20.83
C GLY A 87 -13.38 -1.08 -21.80
N ALA A 88 -13.83 -1.82 -22.79
CA ALA A 88 -12.97 -2.52 -23.76
C ALA A 88 -11.95 -1.60 -24.47
N ARG A 89 -12.26 -0.34 -24.63
CA ARG A 89 -11.32 0.65 -25.22
C ARG A 89 -10.06 0.82 -24.38
N GLY A 90 -10.14 0.61 -23.06
CA GLY A 90 -9.00 0.67 -22.15
C GLY A 90 -7.90 -0.34 -22.47
N THR A 91 -8.22 -1.41 -23.18
CA THR A 91 -7.24 -2.42 -23.59
C THR A 91 -6.44 -2.04 -24.84
N HIS A 92 -6.76 -0.91 -25.47
CA HIS A 92 -6.02 -0.45 -26.64
C HIS A 92 -4.59 -0.05 -26.27
N ALA A 93 -3.60 -0.53 -27.03
CA ALA A 93 -2.19 -0.36 -26.73
C ALA A 93 -1.76 1.11 -26.61
N ASP A 94 -2.34 2.00 -27.40
CA ASP A 94 -2.03 3.43 -27.40
C ASP A 94 -2.38 4.14 -26.09
N LEU A 95 -3.33 3.60 -25.32
CA LEU A 95 -3.72 4.14 -24.03
C LEU A 95 -2.81 3.68 -22.89
N GLY A 96 -2.16 2.52 -23.06
CA GLY A 96 -1.13 1.99 -22.18
C GLY A 96 -1.57 1.77 -20.72
N PHE A 97 -2.86 1.54 -20.45
CA PHE A 97 -3.36 1.29 -19.08
C PHE A 97 -2.78 0.02 -18.47
N ASP A 98 -2.49 -1.00 -19.29
CA ASP A 98 -1.87 -2.25 -18.87
C ASP A 98 -0.50 -2.07 -18.19
N ARG A 99 0.23 -1.00 -18.51
CA ARG A 99 1.53 -0.70 -17.89
C ARG A 99 1.42 -0.50 -16.38
N PHE A 100 0.32 0.07 -15.89
CA PHE A 100 0.13 0.28 -14.47
C PHE A 100 0.00 -1.04 -13.73
N TRP A 101 -0.78 -1.99 -14.27
CA TRP A 101 -0.87 -3.33 -13.72
C TRP A 101 0.46 -4.07 -13.79
N ARG A 102 1.17 -4.02 -14.91
CA ARG A 102 2.48 -4.67 -15.07
C ARG A 102 3.49 -4.13 -14.05
N ASN A 103 3.53 -2.81 -13.85
CA ASN A 103 4.42 -2.20 -12.88
C ASN A 103 4.06 -2.61 -11.44
N ALA A 104 2.79 -2.53 -11.07
CA ALA A 104 2.32 -2.98 -9.78
C ALA A 104 2.67 -4.47 -9.56
N ARG A 105 2.44 -5.32 -10.56
CA ARG A 105 2.75 -6.75 -10.48
C ARG A 105 4.24 -7.03 -10.32
N THR A 106 5.09 -6.35 -11.09
CA THR A 106 6.55 -6.45 -10.95
C THR A 106 6.99 -6.10 -9.53
N HIS A 107 6.46 -5.02 -8.99
CA HIS A 107 6.80 -4.59 -7.63
C HIS A 107 6.41 -5.61 -6.57
N THR A 108 5.27 -6.31 -6.72
CA THR A 108 4.84 -7.36 -5.78
C THR A 108 5.71 -8.62 -5.82
N LEU A 109 6.46 -8.83 -6.90
CA LEU A 109 7.31 -10.01 -7.10
C LEU A 109 8.77 -9.74 -6.75
N HIS A 110 9.23 -8.50 -6.85
CA HIS A 110 10.61 -8.12 -6.55
C HIS A 110 10.97 -8.36 -5.05
N ASP A 111 10.04 -8.09 -4.15
CA ASP A 111 10.14 -8.42 -2.73
C ASP A 111 8.83 -9.08 -2.32
N PRO A 112 8.77 -10.44 -2.40
CA PRO A 112 7.51 -11.17 -2.34
C PRO A 112 6.72 -10.91 -1.07
N LEU A 113 5.43 -10.68 -1.27
CA LEU A 113 4.50 -10.33 -0.19
C LEU A 113 4.35 -11.42 0.86
N ASP A 114 4.50 -12.68 0.45
CA ASP A 114 4.31 -13.85 1.32
C ASP A 114 5.28 -13.86 2.51
N TYR A 115 6.53 -13.42 2.31
CA TYR A 115 7.48 -13.29 3.41
C TYR A 115 7.06 -12.22 4.42
N LYS A 116 6.47 -11.12 3.96
CA LYS A 116 5.97 -10.07 4.85
C LYS A 116 4.74 -10.56 5.64
N LEU A 117 3.84 -11.30 4.98
CA LEU A 117 2.70 -11.92 5.65
C LEU A 117 3.13 -12.96 6.70
N GLN A 118 4.17 -13.73 6.41
CA GLN A 118 4.73 -14.68 7.37
C GLN A 118 5.26 -13.95 8.62
N VAL A 119 6.04 -12.88 8.43
CA VAL A 119 6.59 -12.10 9.54
C VAL A 119 5.47 -11.45 10.36
N LEU A 120 4.47 -10.86 9.71
CA LEU A 120 3.29 -10.28 10.37
C LEU A 120 2.51 -11.34 11.17
N GLY A 121 2.37 -12.55 10.61
CA GLY A 121 1.74 -13.67 11.32
C GLY A 121 2.53 -14.12 12.55
N GLN A 122 3.84 -14.19 12.45
CA GLN A 122 4.72 -14.54 13.58
C GLN A 122 4.66 -13.47 14.69
N TRP A 123 4.65 -12.20 14.29
CA TRP A 123 4.48 -11.09 15.24
C TRP A 123 3.12 -11.14 15.93
N ALA A 124 2.04 -11.30 15.17
CA ALA A 124 0.68 -11.28 15.72
C ALA A 124 0.36 -12.45 16.66
N VAL A 125 0.96 -13.62 16.42
CA VAL A 125 0.65 -14.86 17.19
C VAL A 125 1.65 -15.10 18.30
N TYR A 126 2.92 -14.81 18.06
CA TYR A 126 4.01 -15.19 18.96
C TYR A 126 4.81 -14.00 19.51
N GLU A 127 4.41 -12.77 19.15
CA GLU A 127 5.14 -11.53 19.49
C GLU A 127 6.63 -11.58 19.05
N GLN A 128 6.92 -12.39 18.03
CA GLN A 128 8.27 -12.57 17.53
C GLN A 128 8.68 -11.39 16.67
N ALA A 129 9.62 -10.59 17.16
CA ALA A 129 10.15 -9.44 16.44
C ALA A 129 10.83 -9.87 15.11
N PRO A 130 10.66 -9.09 14.02
CA PRO A 130 11.36 -9.35 12.76
C PRO A 130 12.88 -9.29 12.98
N SER A 131 13.60 -10.32 12.51
CA SER A 131 15.06 -10.31 12.55
C SER A 131 15.58 -9.29 11.53
N GLY A 132 16.57 -8.47 11.90
CA GLY A 132 17.19 -7.48 11.03
C GLY A 132 17.94 -8.05 9.81
N ALA A 133 18.00 -9.39 9.69
CA ALA A 133 18.75 -10.10 8.66
C ALA A 133 17.93 -10.47 7.40
N ASN A 134 16.69 -10.06 7.29
CA ASN A 134 15.78 -10.50 6.21
C ASN A 134 15.92 -9.70 4.89
N TYR A 135 17.07 -9.12 4.63
CA TYR A 135 17.46 -8.55 3.34
C TYR A 135 18.73 -9.24 2.83
N ASN A 136 18.65 -10.54 2.59
CA ASN A 136 19.62 -11.25 1.76
C ASN A 136 18.87 -12.01 0.68
#